data_caf648823efaeb8fcc5bd280328cb427
#
_entry.id   caf648823efaeb8fcc5bd280328cb427
#
_cell.length_a   1.000
_cell.length_b   1.000
_cell.length_c   1.000
_cell.angle_alpha   90.00
_cell.angle_beta   90.00
_cell.angle_gamma   90.00
#
_symmetry.space_group_name_H-M   'P 1'
#
loop_
_entity.id
_entity.type
_entity.pdbx_description
1 polymer ?
#
loop_
_entity_poly.entity_id
_entity_poly.type
_entity_poly.pdbx_seq_one_letter_code
_entity_poly.pdbx_strand_id
1 'polypeptide(L)'
;MFGARSKHANLRGAARIEERDTPMTLKTLLYGTVAFLAVAAFAGTKAAQTASAAGPQQAPQNQNPPTIVQRTTTVIVPVTVKDDHGQLVAGLTRDDFRIFADDVEQKIFSFSADPVPLSAVVLIDDDLSQRVAAQVQKSLATISAGFGPDDEVALVTFDQFPQTVSDLSTDNDALYTKLKRLEIGAHSDQVIADPTTAGPLINGQPAPSSTGIQVHGSQRYKKDNALHDAIFSAGQILKDQNRNRRKIIFLISDGNNAGRNEHTFEQTLHLLLESDISVYSISVVHTTPVGKALVQRGESFLDKYASATGGDTFYAGKDNELERLYSSVTEQARNEYTLTFSPDDVPAGQDFHPIEVRVKRPGLSIETRSGYYASAIAAGH
;
A
#
# COMPACT_ATOMS: atom_id res chain seq x y z
N MET A 1 -57.90 25.48 28.72
CA MET A 1 -57.87 26.89 29.07
C MET A 1 -56.65 27.53 28.45
N PHE A 2 -56.94 28.43 27.49
CA PHE A 2 -56.12 29.57 26.99
C PHE A 2 -54.64 29.26 26.63
N GLY A 3 -54.16 29.57 25.47
CA GLY A 3 -54.57 30.49 24.41
C GLY A 3 -53.32 31.19 23.90
N ALA A 4 -52.99 30.94 22.70
CA ALA A 4 -52.94 31.78 21.52
C ALA A 4 -51.83 32.86 21.37
N ARG A 5 -51.36 32.89 20.17
CA ARG A 5 -50.94 33.96 19.20
C ARG A 5 -49.47 34.30 19.14
N SER A 6 -48.81 33.94 18.06
CA SER A 6 -48.76 34.63 16.73
C SER A 6 -48.18 36.05 16.78
N LYS A 7 -47.04 36.24 16.11
CA LYS A 7 -46.82 37.43 15.25
C LYS A 7 -45.74 37.19 14.18
N HIS A 8 -46.21 37.40 12.96
CA HIS A 8 -45.41 37.61 11.76
C HIS A 8 -44.58 38.90 11.83
N ALA A 9 -43.41 38.89 11.21
CA ALA A 9 -42.86 40.08 10.56
C ALA A 9 -42.00 39.67 9.37
N ASN A 10 -42.53 40.00 8.21
CA ASN A 10 -41.90 40.08 6.90
C ASN A 10 -40.94 41.30 6.89
N LEU A 11 -39.77 41.18 6.33
CA LEU A 11 -39.11 42.30 5.64
C LEU A 11 -38.25 41.77 4.50
N ARG A 12 -38.66 42.12 3.32
CA ARG A 12 -37.97 42.01 2.03
C ARG A 12 -36.85 43.04 2.00
N GLY A 13 -35.69 42.65 1.51
CA GLY A 13 -34.61 43.52 1.12
C GLY A 13 -33.88 42.92 -0.06
N ALA A 14 -34.30 43.27 -1.26
CA ALA A 14 -33.59 42.98 -2.50
C ALA A 14 -32.42 43.95 -2.65
N ALA A 15 -31.24 43.46 -2.86
CA ALA A 15 -30.11 44.24 -3.39
C ALA A 15 -29.59 43.59 -4.65
N ARG A 16 -29.57 44.38 -5.66
CA ARG A 16 -29.32 44.20 -7.08
C ARG A 16 -27.81 43.99 -7.29
N ILE A 17 -27.47 42.97 -8.05
CA ILE A 17 -26.13 42.68 -8.52
C ILE A 17 -25.86 43.53 -9.75
N GLU A 18 -24.80 44.28 -9.71
CA GLU A 18 -24.20 44.96 -10.86
C GLU A 18 -23.18 44.04 -11.52
N GLU A 19 -23.52 43.66 -12.73
CA GLU A 19 -22.69 42.99 -13.72
C GLU A 19 -21.65 44.01 -14.24
N ARG A 20 -20.37 43.68 -14.14
CA ARG A 20 -19.30 44.36 -14.89
C ARG A 20 -18.56 43.38 -15.74
N ASP A 21 -18.94 43.34 -16.98
CA ASP A 21 -18.15 42.93 -18.11
C ASP A 21 -16.89 43.77 -18.24
N THR A 22 -15.73 43.14 -18.41
CA THR A 22 -14.63 43.73 -19.19
C THR A 22 -13.77 42.64 -19.83
N PRO A 23 -13.16 42.90 -20.99
CA PRO A 23 -12.99 41.91 -22.02
C PRO A 23 -11.57 41.31 -22.10
N MET A 24 -11.56 40.18 -22.83
CA MET A 24 -10.36 39.55 -23.39
C MET A 24 -9.45 40.55 -24.12
N THR A 25 -8.17 40.50 -23.87
CA THR A 25 -7.16 40.90 -24.84
C THR A 25 -6.20 39.78 -25.10
N LEU A 26 -6.38 39.24 -26.27
CA LEU A 26 -5.48 38.42 -27.05
C LEU A 26 -4.27 39.28 -27.42
N LYS A 27 -3.03 38.86 -27.11
CA LYS A 27 -1.81 39.37 -27.76
C LYS A 27 -0.93 38.22 -28.21
N THR A 28 -1.14 37.91 -29.45
CA THR A 28 -0.20 37.27 -30.38
C THR A 28 0.91 38.26 -30.73
N LEU A 29 2.18 37.86 -30.73
CA LEU A 29 3.28 38.42 -31.55
C LEU A 29 4.44 37.42 -31.42
N LEU A 30 4.78 36.72 -32.43
CA LEU A 30 5.47 37.01 -33.70
C LEU A 30 6.99 36.89 -33.61
N TYR A 31 7.48 35.95 -34.31
CA TYR A 31 8.75 35.69 -34.93
C TYR A 31 9.81 36.81 -34.95
N GLY A 32 11.05 36.40 -34.72
CA GLY A 32 12.24 37.19 -35.02
C GLY A 32 13.45 36.34 -35.25
N THR A 33 13.56 35.79 -36.47
CA THR A 33 14.81 35.27 -37.05
C THR A 33 15.68 36.45 -37.45
N VAL A 34 16.96 36.45 -37.02
CA VAL A 34 18.01 37.29 -37.64
C VAL A 34 19.21 36.41 -37.90
N ALA A 35 19.42 36.13 -39.20
CA ALA A 35 20.64 35.66 -39.77
C ALA A 35 21.55 36.85 -40.04
N PHE A 36 22.81 36.77 -39.64
CA PHE A 36 23.86 37.68 -40.18
C PHE A 36 25.02 36.86 -40.69
N LEU A 37 25.12 36.88 -42.02
CA LEU A 37 26.24 36.47 -42.82
C LEU A 37 27.18 37.69 -42.95
N ALA A 38 28.45 37.56 -42.63
CA ALA A 38 29.49 38.48 -43.06
C ALA A 38 30.71 37.71 -43.53
N VAL A 39 30.85 37.72 -44.82
CA VAL A 39 32.06 37.31 -45.57
C VAL A 39 32.99 38.54 -45.63
N ALA A 40 34.24 38.34 -45.23
CA ALA A 40 35.32 39.24 -45.68
C ALA A 40 36.60 38.42 -45.89
N ALA A 41 36.96 38.28 -47.15
CA ALA A 41 38.22 37.80 -47.58
C ALA A 41 39.24 38.96 -47.54
N PHE A 42 40.43 38.72 -47.04
CA PHE A 42 41.60 39.47 -47.46
C PHE A 42 42.88 38.61 -47.54
N ALA A 43 43.58 38.78 -48.59
CA ALA A 43 44.70 38.00 -49.04
C ALA A 43 46.02 38.37 -48.36
N GLY A 44 46.86 37.37 -48.23
CA GLY A 44 48.27 37.38 -48.58
C GLY A 44 49.24 38.14 -47.69
N THR A 45 50.18 37.43 -47.10
CA THR A 45 51.61 37.59 -47.32
C THR A 45 52.40 36.42 -46.75
N LYS A 46 53.25 35.82 -47.53
CA LYS A 46 54.26 34.84 -47.13
C LYS A 46 55.37 35.51 -46.34
N ALA A 47 55.74 34.94 -45.24
CA ALA A 47 57.10 35.06 -44.69
C ALA A 47 57.50 33.71 -44.09
N ALA A 48 58.67 33.27 -44.49
CA ALA A 48 59.27 32.01 -44.20
C ALA A 48 60.06 32.04 -42.89
N GLN A 49 60.24 30.82 -42.31
CA GLN A 49 61.30 30.38 -41.42
C GLN A 49 61.24 30.85 -39.96
N THR A 50 61.18 29.94 -38.99
CA THR A 50 62.32 29.07 -38.63
C THR A 50 61.79 27.91 -37.79
N ALA A 51 62.28 26.70 -38.00
CA ALA A 51 62.04 25.53 -37.21
C ALA A 51 62.69 25.70 -35.87
N SER A 52 61.87 25.66 -34.79
CA SER A 52 62.34 25.45 -33.45
C SER A 52 61.63 24.18 -32.88
N ALA A 53 62.43 23.20 -32.46
CA ALA A 53 62.01 21.94 -31.97
C ALA A 53 61.13 22.17 -30.69
N ALA A 54 59.86 21.95 -30.85
CA ALA A 54 58.94 21.90 -29.68
C ALA A 54 58.90 20.47 -29.19
N GLY A 55 59.32 20.26 -27.94
CA GLY A 55 59.12 19.02 -27.19
C GLY A 55 57.60 18.67 -27.04
N PRO A 56 57.29 17.43 -26.69
CA PRO A 56 55.89 16.99 -26.61
C PRO A 56 55.11 17.83 -25.59
N GLN A 57 54.19 18.66 -26.08
CA GLN A 57 53.17 19.29 -25.24
C GLN A 57 52.26 18.19 -24.68
N GLN A 58 52.36 17.97 -23.37
CA GLN A 58 51.36 17.22 -22.65
C GLN A 58 50.02 17.93 -22.79
N ALA A 59 49.02 17.23 -23.30
CA ALA A 59 47.63 17.68 -23.33
C ALA A 59 47.19 18.02 -21.91
N PRO A 60 46.37 19.07 -21.68
CA PRO A 60 45.84 19.35 -20.38
C PRO A 60 45.01 18.15 -19.92
N GLN A 61 45.49 17.45 -18.93
CA GLN A 61 44.68 16.48 -18.20
C GLN A 61 43.55 17.23 -17.53
N ASN A 62 42.34 17.04 -18.05
CA ASN A 62 41.10 17.49 -17.46
C ASN A 62 40.92 16.70 -16.15
N GLN A 63 41.58 17.16 -15.09
CA GLN A 63 41.33 16.65 -13.74
C GLN A 63 39.99 17.22 -13.25
N ASN A 64 38.88 16.61 -13.73
CA ASN A 64 37.64 16.73 -13.00
C ASN A 64 37.90 16.10 -11.63
N PRO A 65 37.78 16.86 -10.51
CA PRO A 65 37.87 16.24 -9.20
C PRO A 65 36.83 15.12 -9.13
N PRO A 66 37.15 13.99 -8.55
CA PRO A 66 36.18 12.93 -8.36
C PRO A 66 35.01 13.52 -7.57
N THR A 67 33.86 13.67 -8.22
CA THR A 67 32.63 14.00 -7.53
C THR A 67 32.31 12.79 -6.67
N ILE A 68 32.62 12.87 -5.36
CA ILE A 68 32.15 11.89 -4.39
C ILE A 68 30.64 12.10 -4.30
N VAL A 69 29.89 11.36 -5.09
CA VAL A 69 28.44 11.22 -4.91
C VAL A 69 28.27 10.37 -3.64
N GLN A 70 28.22 11.02 -2.50
CA GLN A 70 27.87 10.36 -1.26
C GLN A 70 26.35 10.07 -1.37
N ARG A 71 26.01 8.86 -1.79
CA ARG A 71 24.62 8.37 -1.74
C ARG A 71 24.27 8.17 -0.28
N THR A 72 23.55 9.12 0.29
CA THR A 72 23.00 8.96 1.62
C THR A 72 21.80 8.04 1.52
N THR A 73 22.00 6.83 1.93
CA THR A 73 20.94 5.83 1.97
C THR A 73 20.09 6.05 3.20
N THR A 74 18.80 6.23 3.00
CA THR A 74 17.85 6.50 4.07
C THR A 74 16.90 5.33 4.24
N VAL A 75 16.84 4.78 5.45
CA VAL A 75 15.87 3.75 5.84
C VAL A 75 14.70 4.43 6.55
N ILE A 76 13.48 4.20 6.04
CA ILE A 76 12.24 4.68 6.63
C ILE A 76 11.72 3.62 7.58
N VAL A 77 11.41 4.02 8.82
CA VAL A 77 10.93 3.13 9.88
C VAL A 77 9.60 3.68 10.39
N PRO A 78 8.47 3.15 9.92
CA PRO A 78 7.17 3.44 10.50
C PRO A 78 7.08 2.81 11.90
N VAL A 79 6.52 3.54 12.86
CA VAL A 79 6.42 3.09 14.24
C VAL A 79 5.05 3.43 14.80
N THR A 80 4.28 2.41 15.15
CA THR A 80 3.07 2.56 15.94
C THR A 80 3.40 2.33 17.41
N VAL A 81 2.92 3.21 18.29
CA VAL A 81 3.07 3.08 19.73
C VAL A 81 1.71 3.00 20.38
N LYS A 82 1.50 1.97 21.21
CA LYS A 82 0.23 1.73 21.92
C LYS A 82 0.46 1.63 23.42
N ASP A 83 -0.54 2.03 24.18
CA ASP A 83 -0.59 1.80 25.64
C ASP A 83 -1.04 0.37 25.98
N ASP A 84 -1.17 0.08 27.27
CA ASP A 84 -1.63 -1.21 27.81
C ASP A 84 -3.11 -1.52 27.49
N HIS A 85 -3.85 -0.53 26.98
CA HIS A 85 -5.24 -0.68 26.50
C HIS A 85 -5.31 -0.82 24.97
N GLY A 86 -4.16 -0.82 24.29
CA GLY A 86 -4.08 -0.90 22.83
C GLY A 86 -4.45 0.41 22.13
N GLN A 87 -4.49 1.55 22.85
CA GLN A 87 -4.77 2.86 22.27
C GLN A 87 -3.48 3.49 21.73
N LEU A 88 -3.61 4.20 20.61
CA LEU A 88 -2.48 4.92 20.01
C LEU A 88 -1.98 6.01 20.97
N VAL A 89 -0.68 6.05 21.19
CA VAL A 89 -0.02 7.05 22.02
C VAL A 89 0.51 8.18 21.14
N ALA A 90 -0.07 9.36 21.30
CA ALA A 90 0.38 10.58 20.63
C ALA A 90 1.35 11.40 21.50
N GLY A 91 2.02 12.40 20.90
CA GLY A 91 2.84 13.38 21.61
C GLY A 91 4.20 12.85 22.08
N LEU A 92 4.68 11.75 21.51
CA LEU A 92 6.08 11.34 21.64
C LEU A 92 6.96 12.23 20.75
N THR A 93 8.17 12.47 21.21
CA THR A 93 9.17 13.27 20.52
C THR A 93 10.31 12.38 20.03
N ARG A 94 11.14 12.88 19.13
CA ARG A 94 12.34 12.16 18.66
C ARG A 94 13.19 11.60 19.80
N ASP A 95 13.32 12.33 20.92
CA ASP A 95 14.17 11.95 22.04
C ASP A 95 13.60 10.79 22.86
N ASP A 96 12.32 10.46 22.68
CA ASP A 96 11.69 9.31 23.30
C ASP A 96 12.11 7.99 22.61
N PHE A 97 12.61 8.03 21.36
CA PHE A 97 12.92 6.86 20.55
C PHE A 97 14.41 6.56 20.46
N ARG A 98 14.74 5.28 20.32
CA ARG A 98 16.05 4.77 19.92
C ARG A 98 15.85 3.68 18.86
N ILE A 99 16.66 3.69 17.81
CA ILE A 99 16.67 2.69 16.74
C ILE A 99 17.97 1.93 16.84
N PHE A 100 17.89 0.61 16.68
CA PHE A 100 19.03 -0.28 16.55
C PHE A 100 18.90 -1.01 15.22
N ALA A 101 20.00 -1.10 14.47
CA ALA A 101 20.14 -1.95 13.30
C ALA A 101 21.34 -2.87 13.54
N ASP A 102 21.17 -4.17 13.33
CA ASP A 102 22.19 -5.19 13.67
C ASP A 102 22.74 -5.02 15.10
N ASP A 103 21.87 -4.75 16.07
CA ASP A 103 22.19 -4.46 17.47
C ASP A 103 23.03 -3.19 17.70
N VAL A 104 23.30 -2.38 16.67
CA VAL A 104 24.04 -1.11 16.75
C VAL A 104 23.06 0.05 16.78
N GLU A 105 23.18 0.94 17.80
CA GLU A 105 22.32 2.13 17.91
C GLU A 105 22.58 3.09 16.73
N GLN A 106 21.51 3.43 16.03
CA GLN A 106 21.50 4.30 14.87
C GLN A 106 21.06 5.70 15.23
N LYS A 107 21.69 6.70 14.60
CA LYS A 107 21.27 8.09 14.77
C LYS A 107 19.97 8.34 13.97
N ILE A 108 18.91 8.76 14.64
CA ILE A 108 17.69 9.22 13.99
C ILE A 108 17.98 10.50 13.22
N PHE A 109 17.90 10.45 11.90
CA PHE A 109 18.14 11.59 11.02
C PHE A 109 16.93 12.51 10.92
N SER A 110 15.74 11.92 10.74
CA SER A 110 14.47 12.64 10.67
C SER A 110 13.41 11.98 11.55
N PHE A 111 12.48 12.77 12.02
CA PHE A 111 11.33 12.34 12.82
C PHE A 111 10.11 13.15 12.38
N SER A 112 8.99 12.48 12.15
CA SER A 112 7.69 13.11 11.97
C SER A 112 6.61 12.34 12.73
N ALA A 113 5.70 13.12 13.34
CA ALA A 113 4.45 12.64 13.91
C ALA A 113 3.24 13.17 13.12
N ASP A 114 3.48 13.81 11.97
CA ASP A 114 2.43 14.38 11.16
C ASP A 114 1.71 13.26 10.37
N PRO A 115 0.39 13.30 10.32
CA PRO A 115 -0.38 12.41 9.47
C PRO A 115 0.01 12.58 7.99
N VAL A 116 0.18 11.47 7.28
CA VAL A 116 0.50 11.47 5.85
C VAL A 116 -0.63 10.82 5.05
N PRO A 117 -0.87 11.27 3.80
CA PRO A 117 -1.82 10.60 2.91
C PRO A 117 -1.43 9.14 2.67
N LEU A 118 -2.41 8.31 2.40
CA LEU A 118 -2.22 6.89 2.14
C LEU A 118 -2.25 6.59 0.63
N SER A 119 -1.39 5.65 0.21
CA SER A 119 -1.56 4.87 -1.02
C SER A 119 -1.91 3.45 -0.57
N ALA A 120 -3.16 3.05 -0.77
CA ALA A 120 -3.69 1.81 -0.21
C ALA A 120 -4.15 0.84 -1.29
N VAL A 121 -3.87 -0.45 -1.09
CA VAL A 121 -4.60 -1.53 -1.78
C VAL A 121 -5.51 -2.18 -0.75
N VAL A 122 -6.82 -2.06 -0.97
CA VAL A 122 -7.82 -2.85 -0.25
C VAL A 122 -7.87 -4.22 -0.92
N LEU A 123 -7.37 -5.24 -0.22
CA LEU A 123 -7.24 -6.62 -0.69
C LEU A 123 -8.23 -7.50 0.04
N ILE A 124 -9.19 -8.06 -0.68
CA ILE A 124 -10.32 -8.81 -0.11
C ILE A 124 -10.30 -10.26 -0.57
N ASP A 125 -10.31 -11.14 0.40
CA ASP A 125 -10.44 -12.58 0.19
C ASP A 125 -11.86 -12.94 -0.33
N ASP A 126 -11.93 -13.52 -1.52
CA ASP A 126 -13.19 -13.92 -2.15
C ASP A 126 -13.52 -15.42 -1.93
N ASP A 127 -12.64 -16.18 -1.26
CA ASP A 127 -12.87 -17.58 -0.88
C ASP A 127 -13.30 -17.74 0.60
N LEU A 128 -13.92 -16.71 1.16
CA LEU A 128 -14.48 -16.78 2.52
C LEU A 128 -15.65 -17.75 2.59
N SER A 129 -15.83 -18.40 3.75
CA SER A 129 -17.03 -19.20 3.97
C SER A 129 -18.29 -18.31 3.86
N GLN A 130 -19.39 -18.87 3.33
CA GLN A 130 -20.65 -18.14 3.07
C GLN A 130 -21.11 -17.27 4.25
N ARG A 131 -20.99 -17.76 5.48
CA ARG A 131 -21.35 -17.02 6.68
C ARG A 131 -20.45 -15.78 6.89
N VAL A 132 -19.14 -15.95 6.72
CA VAL A 132 -18.15 -14.88 6.88
C VAL A 132 -18.29 -13.88 5.74
N ALA A 133 -18.40 -14.37 4.51
CA ALA A 133 -18.63 -13.55 3.32
C ALA A 133 -19.87 -12.65 3.49
N ALA A 134 -21.00 -13.21 3.97
CA ALA A 134 -22.21 -12.43 4.22
C ALA A 134 -22.03 -11.36 5.32
N GLN A 135 -21.17 -11.59 6.31
CA GLN A 135 -20.86 -10.63 7.35
C GLN A 135 -19.98 -9.49 6.80
N VAL A 136 -18.92 -9.83 6.07
CA VAL A 136 -18.01 -8.87 5.43
C VAL A 136 -18.78 -8.04 4.41
N GLN A 137 -19.61 -8.69 3.56
CA GLN A 137 -20.43 -8.05 2.52
C GLN A 137 -21.27 -6.89 3.05
N LYS A 138 -21.86 -7.02 4.24
CA LYS A 138 -22.69 -5.97 4.85
C LYS A 138 -21.92 -4.70 5.20
N SER A 139 -20.64 -4.82 5.50
CA SER A 139 -19.79 -3.73 5.98
C SER A 139 -18.80 -3.20 4.95
N LEU A 140 -18.65 -3.86 3.77
CA LEU A 140 -17.65 -3.48 2.78
C LEU A 140 -17.69 -2.00 2.39
N ALA A 141 -18.88 -1.46 2.16
CA ALA A 141 -19.03 -0.08 1.72
C ALA A 141 -18.49 0.94 2.77
N THR A 142 -18.42 0.57 4.03
CA THR A 142 -17.92 1.45 5.10
C THR A 142 -16.41 1.62 5.08
N ILE A 143 -15.68 0.75 4.37
CA ILE A 143 -14.22 0.86 4.18
C ILE A 143 -13.86 2.21 3.57
N SER A 144 -14.65 2.69 2.60
CA SER A 144 -14.39 3.97 1.92
C SER A 144 -14.39 5.15 2.89
N ALA A 145 -15.17 5.10 3.97
CA ALA A 145 -15.24 6.16 4.97
C ALA A 145 -13.93 6.34 5.78
N GLY A 146 -13.06 5.35 5.79
CA GLY A 146 -11.74 5.43 6.44
C GLY A 146 -10.72 6.23 5.62
N PHE A 147 -10.96 6.45 4.33
CA PHE A 147 -10.04 7.15 3.44
C PHE A 147 -10.43 8.61 3.26
N GLY A 148 -9.43 9.49 3.29
CA GLY A 148 -9.58 10.92 3.07
C GLY A 148 -9.52 11.30 1.58
N PRO A 149 -9.77 12.58 1.26
CA PRO A 149 -9.78 13.05 -0.13
C PRO A 149 -8.37 13.03 -0.79
N ASP A 150 -7.33 13.02 0.03
CA ASP A 150 -5.95 12.97 -0.45
C ASP A 150 -5.42 11.54 -0.56
N ASP A 151 -6.17 10.53 -0.11
CA ASP A 151 -5.75 9.14 -0.20
C ASP A 151 -6.04 8.58 -1.59
N GLU A 152 -5.19 7.68 -2.05
CA GLU A 152 -5.44 6.91 -3.27
C GLU A 152 -5.61 5.44 -2.93
N VAL A 153 -6.65 4.82 -3.50
CA VAL A 153 -7.05 3.47 -3.15
C VAL A 153 -7.28 2.63 -4.39
N ALA A 154 -6.65 1.46 -4.45
CA ALA A 154 -7.00 0.39 -5.38
C ALA A 154 -7.83 -0.68 -4.66
N LEU A 155 -8.69 -1.37 -5.41
CA LEU A 155 -9.48 -2.49 -4.91
C LEU A 155 -9.10 -3.76 -5.66
N VAL A 156 -8.70 -4.77 -4.92
CA VAL A 156 -8.29 -6.08 -5.43
C VAL A 156 -9.03 -7.16 -4.64
N THR A 157 -9.58 -8.14 -5.34
CA THR A 157 -10.08 -9.38 -4.73
C THR A 157 -9.14 -10.53 -5.05
N PHE A 158 -9.19 -11.59 -4.28
CA PHE A 158 -8.42 -12.80 -4.58
C PHE A 158 -9.11 -14.07 -4.08
N ASP A 159 -8.93 -15.10 -4.87
CA ASP A 159 -9.18 -16.49 -4.55
C ASP A 159 -7.92 -17.31 -4.94
N GLN A 160 -7.97 -18.06 -6.01
CA GLN A 160 -6.79 -18.70 -6.62
C GLN A 160 -5.85 -17.69 -7.29
N PHE A 161 -6.38 -16.54 -7.72
CA PHE A 161 -5.65 -15.49 -8.41
C PHE A 161 -6.12 -14.11 -7.96
N PRO A 162 -5.22 -13.13 -7.85
CA PRO A 162 -5.58 -11.74 -7.60
C PRO A 162 -6.30 -11.12 -8.81
N GLN A 163 -7.39 -10.39 -8.56
CA GLN A 163 -8.19 -9.70 -9.57
C GLN A 163 -8.33 -8.22 -9.21
N THR A 164 -7.80 -7.33 -10.06
CA THR A 164 -7.95 -5.89 -9.86
C THR A 164 -9.36 -5.45 -10.24
N VAL A 165 -10.13 -5.00 -9.25
CA VAL A 165 -11.48 -4.44 -9.41
C VAL A 165 -11.40 -2.96 -9.76
N SER A 166 -10.41 -2.24 -9.19
CA SER A 166 -10.08 -0.87 -9.58
C SER A 166 -8.63 -0.53 -9.31
N ASP A 167 -8.07 0.26 -10.23
CA ASP A 167 -6.75 0.86 -10.08
C ASP A 167 -6.73 1.92 -8.97
N LEU A 168 -5.53 2.37 -8.59
CA LEU A 168 -5.34 3.45 -7.64
C LEU A 168 -6.05 4.73 -8.10
N SER A 169 -6.86 5.29 -7.23
CA SER A 169 -7.64 6.50 -7.49
C SER A 169 -7.96 7.22 -6.18
N THR A 170 -8.06 8.55 -6.24
CA THR A 170 -8.54 9.39 -5.14
C THR A 170 -10.06 9.55 -5.12
N ASP A 171 -10.78 8.89 -6.05
CA ASP A 171 -12.23 8.95 -6.14
C ASP A 171 -12.89 8.00 -5.13
N ASN A 172 -13.15 8.51 -3.94
CA ASN A 172 -13.80 7.76 -2.85
C ASN A 172 -15.26 7.39 -3.16
N ASP A 173 -15.96 8.16 -3.99
CA ASP A 173 -17.33 7.85 -4.38
C ASP A 173 -17.37 6.66 -5.34
N ALA A 174 -16.39 6.59 -6.25
CA ALA A 174 -16.20 5.42 -7.11
C ALA A 174 -15.82 4.18 -6.28
N LEU A 175 -14.93 4.32 -5.30
CA LEU A 175 -14.56 3.25 -4.38
C LEU A 175 -15.78 2.73 -3.61
N TYR A 176 -16.55 3.63 -2.99
CA TYR A 176 -17.80 3.28 -2.29
C TYR A 176 -18.76 2.50 -3.20
N THR A 177 -18.96 2.98 -4.43
CA THR A 177 -19.86 2.34 -5.39
C THR A 177 -19.41 0.94 -5.77
N LYS A 178 -18.09 0.74 -5.95
CA LYS A 178 -17.52 -0.56 -6.27
C LYS A 178 -17.63 -1.53 -5.09
N LEU A 179 -17.26 -1.08 -3.88
CA LEU A 179 -17.38 -1.89 -2.66
C LEU A 179 -18.84 -2.32 -2.40
N LYS A 180 -19.80 -1.42 -2.64
CA LYS A 180 -21.23 -1.71 -2.48
C LYS A 180 -21.75 -2.76 -3.47
N ARG A 181 -21.18 -2.83 -4.67
CA ARG A 181 -21.59 -3.76 -5.73
C ARG A 181 -20.76 -5.04 -5.76
N LEU A 182 -19.67 -5.06 -5.02
CA LEU A 182 -18.79 -6.22 -4.94
C LEU A 182 -19.54 -7.37 -4.26
N GLU A 183 -19.57 -8.54 -4.91
CA GLU A 183 -20.11 -9.77 -4.35
C GLU A 183 -18.92 -10.67 -4.00
N ILE A 184 -18.82 -11.09 -2.75
CA ILE A 184 -17.74 -11.94 -2.24
C ILE A 184 -18.29 -13.29 -1.80
N GLY A 185 -17.47 -14.35 -1.92
CA GLY A 185 -17.84 -15.71 -1.52
C GLY A 185 -18.84 -16.39 -2.46
N ALA A 186 -19.15 -15.80 -3.62
CA ALA A 186 -20.09 -16.35 -4.57
C ALA A 186 -19.63 -17.71 -5.16
N HIS A 187 -18.34 -17.99 -5.13
CA HIS A 187 -17.73 -19.18 -5.70
C HIS A 187 -17.66 -20.36 -4.72
N SER A 188 -17.85 -20.13 -3.43
CA SER A 188 -17.64 -21.14 -2.39
C SER A 188 -18.69 -22.28 -2.39
N ASP A 189 -19.82 -22.10 -3.08
CA ASP A 189 -20.92 -23.07 -3.13
C ASP A 189 -21.20 -23.64 -4.53
N GLN A 190 -20.42 -23.28 -5.54
CA GLN A 190 -20.55 -23.92 -6.85
C GLN A 190 -20.07 -25.37 -6.77
N VAL A 191 -21.02 -26.28 -6.65
CA VAL A 191 -20.80 -27.70 -6.92
C VAL A 191 -20.50 -27.81 -8.42
N ILE A 192 -19.21 -27.81 -8.78
CA ILE A 192 -18.83 -28.21 -10.14
C ILE A 192 -19.19 -29.66 -10.28
N ALA A 193 -20.32 -29.92 -10.92
CA ALA A 193 -20.65 -31.27 -11.35
C ALA A 193 -19.57 -31.71 -12.34
N ASP A 194 -18.70 -32.62 -11.91
CA ASP A 194 -17.69 -33.20 -12.79
C ASP A 194 -18.44 -33.82 -13.99
N PRO A 195 -18.18 -33.33 -15.22
CA PRO A 195 -18.85 -33.88 -16.41
C PRO A 195 -18.59 -35.37 -16.60
N THR A 196 -17.56 -35.93 -15.94
CA THR A 196 -17.26 -37.38 -15.97
C THR A 196 -18.15 -38.20 -15.03
N THR A 197 -18.84 -37.56 -14.07
CA THR A 197 -19.80 -38.20 -13.15
C THR A 197 -21.25 -38.05 -13.62
N ALA A 198 -21.51 -37.28 -14.68
CA ALA A 198 -22.79 -37.26 -15.35
C ALA A 198 -22.97 -38.62 -16.05
N GLY A 199 -23.78 -39.50 -15.49
CA GLY A 199 -24.14 -40.76 -16.10
C GLY A 199 -24.69 -40.54 -17.52
N PRO A 200 -24.80 -41.60 -18.33
CA PRO A 200 -25.25 -41.50 -19.71
C PRO A 200 -26.63 -40.83 -19.80
N LEU A 201 -26.74 -39.81 -20.67
CA LEU A 201 -28.00 -39.13 -20.94
C LEU A 201 -28.81 -39.97 -21.91
N ILE A 202 -30.04 -40.33 -21.56
CA ILE A 202 -31.03 -40.97 -22.46
C ILE A 202 -32.04 -39.90 -22.83
N ASN A 203 -32.11 -39.51 -24.10
CA ASN A 203 -32.98 -38.48 -24.64
C ASN A 203 -32.79 -37.08 -23.94
N GLY A 204 -31.53 -36.75 -23.56
CA GLY A 204 -31.23 -35.48 -22.91
C GLY A 204 -31.59 -35.42 -21.44
N GLN A 205 -32.05 -36.53 -20.86
CA GLN A 205 -32.30 -36.64 -19.41
C GLN A 205 -31.30 -37.64 -18.80
N PRO A 206 -30.83 -37.37 -17.55
CA PRO A 206 -29.98 -38.31 -16.85
C PRO A 206 -30.68 -39.70 -16.75
N ALA A 207 -29.99 -40.78 -17.12
CA ALA A 207 -30.51 -42.13 -16.97
C ALA A 207 -30.82 -42.41 -15.49
N PRO A 208 -31.99 -42.99 -15.15
CA PRO A 208 -32.28 -43.35 -13.77
C PRO A 208 -31.26 -44.41 -13.32
N SER A 209 -30.50 -44.08 -12.30
CA SER A 209 -29.51 -44.97 -11.70
C SER A 209 -30.24 -46.16 -11.05
N SER A 210 -30.20 -47.31 -11.69
CA SER A 210 -30.79 -48.57 -11.22
C SER A 210 -30.01 -49.22 -10.07
N THR A 211 -28.93 -48.63 -9.62
CA THR A 211 -28.17 -49.05 -8.48
C THR A 211 -28.13 -47.86 -7.48
N GLY A 212 -28.77 -48.03 -6.33
CA GLY A 212 -28.90 -47.00 -5.27
C GLY A 212 -27.60 -46.54 -4.63
N ILE A 213 -26.53 -46.43 -5.42
CA ILE A 213 -25.31 -45.75 -5.05
C ILE A 213 -25.47 -44.32 -5.53
N GLN A 214 -26.05 -43.48 -4.67
CA GLN A 214 -25.86 -42.04 -4.80
C GLN A 214 -24.39 -41.75 -4.52
N VAL A 215 -23.58 -41.70 -5.59
CA VAL A 215 -22.26 -41.12 -5.50
C VAL A 215 -22.50 -39.62 -5.35
N HIS A 216 -22.76 -39.19 -4.13
CA HIS A 216 -22.60 -37.81 -3.72
C HIS A 216 -21.10 -37.54 -3.72
N GLY A 217 -20.49 -37.53 -4.89
CA GLY A 217 -19.22 -36.90 -5.13
C GLY A 217 -19.45 -35.41 -5.19
N SER A 218 -19.94 -34.82 -4.11
CA SER A 218 -19.70 -33.40 -3.87
C SER A 218 -18.20 -33.29 -3.72
N GLN A 219 -17.48 -33.08 -4.80
CA GLN A 219 -16.17 -32.47 -4.69
C GLN A 219 -16.45 -31.12 -4.01
N ARG A 220 -16.23 -31.07 -2.71
CA ARG A 220 -16.19 -29.82 -2.01
C ARG A 220 -15.17 -29.00 -2.79
N TYR A 221 -15.58 -27.82 -3.23
CA TYR A 221 -14.67 -26.83 -3.76
C TYR A 221 -13.47 -26.77 -2.81
N LYS A 222 -12.32 -27.19 -3.32
CA LYS A 222 -11.10 -27.14 -2.49
C LYS A 222 -10.73 -25.67 -2.44
N LYS A 223 -10.74 -25.11 -1.24
CA LYS A 223 -10.22 -23.77 -1.01
C LYS A 223 -8.76 -23.72 -1.49
N ASP A 224 -8.52 -23.00 -2.54
CA ASP A 224 -7.21 -22.86 -3.18
C ASP A 224 -6.76 -21.39 -3.12
N ASN A 225 -6.78 -20.82 -1.93
CA ASN A 225 -6.46 -19.42 -1.68
C ASN A 225 -4.96 -19.15 -1.83
N ALA A 226 -4.58 -18.30 -2.79
CA ALA A 226 -3.20 -17.92 -3.08
C ALA A 226 -2.83 -16.59 -2.39
N LEU A 227 -2.77 -16.61 -1.06
CA LEU A 227 -2.56 -15.42 -0.22
C LEU A 227 -1.23 -14.70 -0.52
N HIS A 228 -0.13 -15.48 -0.72
CA HIS A 228 1.16 -14.85 -1.00
C HIS A 228 1.17 -14.11 -2.32
N ASP A 229 0.59 -14.71 -3.39
CA ASP A 229 0.49 -14.09 -4.70
C ASP A 229 -0.42 -12.85 -4.68
N ALA A 230 -1.49 -12.89 -3.89
CA ALA A 230 -2.38 -11.76 -3.72
C ALA A 230 -1.67 -10.56 -3.06
N ILE A 231 -0.93 -10.81 -1.97
CA ILE A 231 -0.15 -9.78 -1.29
C ILE A 231 0.99 -9.28 -2.18
N PHE A 232 1.66 -10.17 -2.93
CA PHE A 232 2.70 -9.82 -3.89
C PHE A 232 2.15 -8.90 -4.99
N SER A 233 1.00 -9.24 -5.56
CA SER A 233 0.33 -8.43 -6.58
C SER A 233 -0.06 -7.04 -6.05
N ALA A 234 -0.61 -6.97 -4.84
CA ALA A 234 -0.90 -5.70 -4.17
C ALA A 234 0.39 -4.87 -3.95
N GLY A 235 1.48 -5.52 -3.56
CA GLY A 235 2.80 -4.91 -3.44
C GLY A 235 3.30 -4.34 -4.77
N GLN A 236 3.11 -5.04 -5.88
CA GLN A 236 3.48 -4.56 -7.22
C GLN A 236 2.70 -3.29 -7.63
N ILE A 237 1.43 -3.16 -7.25
CA ILE A 237 0.64 -1.94 -7.47
C ILE A 237 1.23 -0.75 -6.70
N LEU A 238 1.74 -0.97 -5.49
CA LEU A 238 2.21 0.09 -4.58
C LEU A 238 3.69 0.43 -4.72
N LYS A 239 4.53 -0.47 -5.24
CA LYS A 239 6.01 -0.33 -5.16
C LYS A 239 6.52 0.99 -5.73
N ASP A 240 5.97 1.45 -6.85
CA ASP A 240 6.42 2.63 -7.58
C ASP A 240 5.67 3.92 -7.18
N GLN A 241 4.80 3.83 -6.15
CA GLN A 241 4.05 4.98 -5.68
C GLN A 241 4.92 5.98 -4.90
N ASN A 242 4.44 7.22 -4.82
CA ASN A 242 5.17 8.33 -4.23
C ASN A 242 5.54 8.04 -2.75
N ARG A 243 6.82 8.19 -2.41
CA ARG A 243 7.35 7.98 -1.04
C ARG A 243 6.85 9.02 -0.01
N ASN A 244 6.24 10.11 -0.44
CA ASN A 244 5.61 11.07 0.47
C ASN A 244 4.23 10.60 0.96
N ARG A 245 3.78 9.45 0.49
CA ARG A 245 2.56 8.77 0.93
C ARG A 245 2.93 7.50 1.68
N ARG A 246 2.13 7.13 2.66
CA ARG A 246 2.30 5.84 3.32
C ARG A 246 1.63 4.75 2.50
N LYS A 247 2.41 3.75 2.12
CA LYS A 247 1.95 2.62 1.32
C LYS A 247 1.46 1.50 2.22
N ILE A 248 0.20 1.12 2.06
CA ILE A 248 -0.40 0.07 2.88
C ILE A 248 -1.15 -0.96 2.04
N ILE A 249 -1.11 -2.19 2.46
CA ILE A 249 -2.05 -3.23 2.05
C ILE A 249 -3.05 -3.39 3.19
N PHE A 250 -4.31 -3.08 2.91
CA PHE A 250 -5.41 -3.31 3.83
C PHE A 250 -6.09 -4.62 3.47
N LEU A 251 -5.72 -5.69 4.16
CA LEU A 251 -6.10 -7.07 3.87
C LEU A 251 -7.27 -7.54 4.74
N ILE A 252 -8.30 -8.10 4.11
CA ILE A 252 -9.43 -8.75 4.78
C ILE A 252 -9.45 -10.21 4.35
N SER A 253 -9.12 -11.13 5.26
CA SER A 253 -9.02 -12.56 4.97
C SER A 253 -9.18 -13.41 6.22
N ASP A 254 -9.45 -14.70 6.03
CA ASP A 254 -9.37 -15.70 7.08
C ASP A 254 -7.94 -16.25 7.29
N GLY A 255 -6.98 -15.78 6.50
CA GLY A 255 -5.58 -16.17 6.58
C GLY A 255 -5.28 -17.56 5.98
N ASN A 256 -6.24 -18.17 5.30
CA ASN A 256 -6.02 -19.43 4.62
C ASN A 256 -5.08 -19.23 3.42
N ASN A 257 -4.11 -20.12 3.27
CA ASN A 257 -3.16 -20.16 2.16
C ASN A 257 -3.00 -21.61 1.67
N ALA A 258 -4.11 -22.20 1.25
CA ALA A 258 -4.15 -23.60 0.77
C ALA A 258 -3.85 -23.72 -0.72
N GLY A 259 -3.83 -22.61 -1.45
CA GLY A 259 -3.62 -22.54 -2.88
C GLY A 259 -2.17 -22.72 -3.30
N ARG A 260 -1.99 -22.87 -4.60
CA ARG A 260 -0.67 -22.94 -5.22
C ARG A 260 -0.18 -21.50 -5.46
N ASN A 261 0.76 -21.06 -4.64
CA ASN A 261 1.39 -19.76 -4.84
C ASN A 261 2.58 -19.88 -5.80
N GLU A 262 2.78 -18.88 -6.66
CA GLU A 262 3.97 -18.71 -7.49
C GLU A 262 5.11 -18.06 -6.67
N HIS A 263 4.73 -17.22 -5.69
CA HIS A 263 5.68 -16.52 -4.81
C HIS A 263 5.66 -17.14 -3.40
N THR A 264 6.83 -17.18 -2.77
CA THR A 264 6.94 -17.60 -1.37
C THR A 264 6.65 -16.43 -0.43
N PHE A 265 6.47 -16.74 0.86
CA PHE A 265 6.37 -15.72 1.91
C PHE A 265 7.59 -14.78 1.90
N GLU A 266 8.79 -15.34 1.77
CA GLU A 266 10.05 -14.59 1.80
C GLU A 266 10.19 -13.66 0.59
N GLN A 267 9.83 -14.13 -0.62
CA GLN A 267 9.85 -13.31 -1.83
C GLN A 267 8.85 -12.15 -1.74
N THR A 268 7.66 -12.42 -1.22
CA THR A 268 6.64 -11.40 -1.01
C THR A 268 7.07 -10.39 0.06
N LEU A 269 7.61 -10.87 1.19
CA LEU A 269 8.10 -10.01 2.26
C LEU A 269 9.26 -9.12 1.79
N HIS A 270 10.16 -9.68 0.99
CA HIS A 270 11.27 -8.91 0.39
C HIS A 270 10.74 -7.71 -0.41
N LEU A 271 9.78 -7.94 -1.32
CA LEU A 271 9.14 -6.88 -2.09
C LEU A 271 8.53 -5.79 -1.19
N LEU A 272 7.80 -6.20 -0.15
CA LEU A 272 7.13 -5.27 0.76
C LEU A 272 8.12 -4.39 1.53
N LEU A 273 9.16 -5.00 2.10
CA LEU A 273 10.17 -4.29 2.88
C LEU A 273 11.05 -3.38 2.02
N GLU A 274 11.39 -3.81 0.79
CA GLU A 274 12.15 -3.02 -0.17
C GLU A 274 11.36 -1.81 -0.67
N SER A 275 10.04 -1.94 -0.75
CA SER A 275 9.14 -0.91 -1.25
C SER A 275 8.52 -0.03 -0.16
N ASP A 276 8.89 -0.20 1.11
CA ASP A 276 8.33 0.50 2.28
C ASP A 276 6.79 0.35 2.39
N ILE A 277 6.29 -0.89 2.22
CA ILE A 277 4.86 -1.22 2.27
C ILE A 277 4.54 -1.95 3.57
N SER A 278 3.58 -1.43 4.34
CA SER A 278 3.07 -2.06 5.56
C SER A 278 1.78 -2.84 5.29
N VAL A 279 1.63 -4.01 5.93
CA VAL A 279 0.44 -4.84 5.82
C VAL A 279 -0.41 -4.68 7.08
N TYR A 280 -1.65 -4.24 6.90
CA TYR A 280 -2.68 -4.20 7.92
C TYR A 280 -3.73 -5.24 7.60
N SER A 281 -3.96 -6.17 8.51
CA SER A 281 -4.86 -7.30 8.29
C SER A 281 -6.07 -7.24 9.19
N ILE A 282 -7.24 -7.56 8.65
CA ILE A 282 -8.42 -7.90 9.44
C ILE A 282 -8.67 -9.39 9.29
N SER A 283 -8.41 -10.12 10.36
CA SER A 283 -8.68 -11.54 10.45
C SER A 283 -10.15 -11.78 10.71
N VAL A 284 -10.84 -12.38 9.74
CA VAL A 284 -12.28 -12.72 9.82
C VAL A 284 -12.51 -14.19 10.18
N VAL A 285 -11.55 -14.83 10.83
CA VAL A 285 -11.66 -16.19 11.31
C VAL A 285 -12.74 -16.25 12.38
N HIS A 286 -13.77 -17.06 12.15
CA HIS A 286 -14.63 -17.47 13.28
C HIS A 286 -13.75 -18.20 14.30
N THR A 287 -13.80 -17.73 15.54
CA THR A 287 -13.03 -18.25 16.66
C THR A 287 -13.40 -19.70 16.97
N THR A 288 -12.94 -20.62 16.11
CA THR A 288 -12.86 -22.04 16.48
C THR A 288 -11.76 -22.17 17.52
N PRO A 289 -11.83 -23.19 18.41
CA PRO A 289 -10.75 -23.44 19.39
C PRO A 289 -9.37 -23.56 18.71
N VAL A 290 -9.32 -24.10 17.49
CA VAL A 290 -8.09 -24.23 16.69
C VAL A 290 -7.63 -22.86 16.16
N GLY A 291 -8.54 -22.04 15.65
CA GLY A 291 -8.22 -20.68 15.21
C GLY A 291 -7.69 -19.81 16.34
N LYS A 292 -8.30 -19.87 17.54
CA LYS A 292 -7.77 -19.19 18.73
C LYS A 292 -6.36 -19.64 19.10
N ALA A 293 -6.06 -20.93 18.98
CA ALA A 293 -4.75 -21.46 19.30
C ALA A 293 -3.68 -21.01 18.27
N LEU A 294 -4.02 -20.87 16.99
CA LEU A 294 -3.14 -20.35 15.95
C LEU A 294 -2.84 -18.85 16.15
N VAL A 295 -3.87 -18.06 16.44
CA VAL A 295 -3.74 -16.64 16.78
C VAL A 295 -2.85 -16.44 18.01
N GLN A 296 -3.06 -17.21 19.10
CA GLN A 296 -2.25 -17.12 20.32
C GLN A 296 -0.78 -17.48 20.10
N ARG A 297 -0.45 -18.19 19.01
CA ARG A 297 0.94 -18.56 18.67
C ARG A 297 1.61 -17.62 17.69
N GLY A 298 0.89 -16.64 17.12
CA GLY A 298 1.40 -15.76 16.06
C GLY A 298 1.78 -16.54 14.79
N GLU A 299 1.15 -17.69 14.55
CA GLU A 299 1.51 -18.59 13.44
C GLU A 299 0.74 -18.25 12.15
N SER A 300 -0.25 -17.35 12.22
CA SER A 300 -1.01 -16.90 11.05
C SER A 300 -0.11 -16.13 10.07
N PHE A 301 -0.25 -16.36 8.77
CA PHE A 301 0.43 -15.55 7.76
C PHE A 301 0.03 -14.07 7.83
N LEU A 302 -1.20 -13.76 8.27
CA LEU A 302 -1.64 -12.38 8.49
C LEU A 302 -0.74 -11.68 9.53
N ASP A 303 -0.51 -12.35 10.67
CA ASP A 303 0.35 -11.83 11.75
C ASP A 303 1.81 -11.70 11.29
N LYS A 304 2.31 -12.69 10.54
CA LYS A 304 3.68 -12.67 10.05
C LYS A 304 3.93 -11.51 9.10
N TYR A 305 3.03 -11.24 8.16
CA TYR A 305 3.16 -10.09 7.27
C TYR A 305 3.02 -8.77 8.01
N ALA A 306 1.99 -8.64 8.86
CA ALA A 306 1.76 -7.43 9.63
C ALA A 306 2.98 -7.09 10.51
N SER A 307 3.42 -8.03 11.37
CA SER A 307 4.55 -7.81 12.28
C SER A 307 5.87 -7.57 11.54
N ALA A 308 6.12 -8.27 10.43
CA ALA A 308 7.35 -8.09 9.67
C ALA A 308 7.42 -6.75 8.94
N THR A 309 6.29 -6.17 8.55
CA THR A 309 6.21 -4.91 7.79
C THR A 309 5.88 -3.68 8.64
N GLY A 310 5.64 -3.85 9.94
CA GLY A 310 5.30 -2.75 10.86
C GLY A 310 3.83 -2.35 10.85
N GLY A 311 2.98 -3.14 10.22
CA GLY A 311 1.52 -3.00 10.34
C GLY A 311 0.96 -3.77 11.53
N ASP A 312 -0.33 -4.13 11.47
CA ASP A 312 -1.03 -4.78 12.58
C ASP A 312 -2.10 -5.76 12.09
N THR A 313 -2.49 -6.71 12.96
CA THR A 313 -3.58 -7.64 12.70
C THR A 313 -4.72 -7.40 13.68
N PHE A 314 -5.88 -7.06 13.15
CA PHE A 314 -7.12 -6.87 13.90
C PHE A 314 -8.00 -8.09 13.78
N TYR A 315 -8.53 -8.57 14.90
CA TYR A 315 -9.35 -9.78 14.92
C TYR A 315 -10.83 -9.43 15.07
N ALA A 316 -11.63 -9.81 14.08
CA ALA A 316 -13.08 -9.63 14.14
C ALA A 316 -13.71 -10.64 15.10
N GLY A 317 -14.25 -10.15 16.21
CA GLY A 317 -14.86 -11.01 17.25
C GLY A 317 -16.34 -11.30 17.01
N LYS A 318 -17.17 -10.27 16.87
CA LYS A 318 -18.63 -10.35 16.74
C LYS A 318 -19.12 -9.48 15.57
N ASP A 319 -20.35 -9.74 15.16
CA ASP A 319 -20.97 -9.25 13.92
C ASP A 319 -20.93 -7.72 13.67
N ASN A 320 -20.69 -6.88 14.69
CA ASN A 320 -20.73 -5.41 14.56
C ASN A 320 -19.36 -4.74 14.75
N GLU A 321 -18.26 -5.49 14.72
CA GLU A 321 -16.93 -4.93 14.97
C GLU A 321 -16.17 -4.53 13.69
N LEU A 322 -16.56 -5.07 12.53
CA LEU A 322 -15.82 -4.86 11.27
C LEU A 322 -15.72 -3.38 10.90
N GLU A 323 -16.81 -2.62 10.97
CA GLU A 323 -16.80 -1.21 10.62
C GLU A 323 -15.82 -0.40 11.50
N ARG A 324 -15.79 -0.70 12.80
CA ARG A 324 -14.85 -0.08 13.73
C ARG A 324 -13.41 -0.48 13.40
N LEU A 325 -13.17 -1.76 13.08
CA LEU A 325 -11.85 -2.25 12.71
C LEU A 325 -11.35 -1.60 11.40
N TYR A 326 -12.23 -1.39 10.42
CA TYR A 326 -11.87 -0.69 9.18
C TYR A 326 -11.35 0.72 9.46
N SER A 327 -12.05 1.47 10.31
CA SER A 327 -11.60 2.80 10.73
C SER A 327 -10.30 2.74 11.54
N SER A 328 -10.12 1.75 12.41
CA SER A 328 -8.91 1.58 13.20
C SER A 328 -7.67 1.33 12.33
N VAL A 329 -7.79 0.56 11.25
CA VAL A 329 -6.70 0.32 10.29
C VAL A 329 -6.22 1.63 9.68
N THR A 330 -7.12 2.41 9.10
CA THR A 330 -6.75 3.65 8.41
C THR A 330 -6.28 4.72 9.40
N GLU A 331 -6.86 4.78 10.61
CA GLU A 331 -6.43 5.67 11.68
C GLU A 331 -5.01 5.34 12.14
N GLN A 332 -4.73 4.07 12.43
CA GLN A 332 -3.40 3.63 12.85
C GLN A 332 -2.39 3.90 11.75
N ALA A 333 -2.64 3.47 10.52
CA ALA A 333 -1.73 3.66 9.40
C ALA A 333 -1.42 5.15 9.15
N ARG A 334 -2.38 6.06 9.36
CA ARG A 334 -2.21 7.50 9.16
C ARG A 334 -1.38 8.15 10.26
N ASN A 335 -1.52 7.70 11.51
CA ASN A 335 -0.98 8.36 12.69
C ASN A 335 0.28 7.68 13.25
N GLU A 336 0.95 6.83 12.49
CA GLU A 336 2.26 6.29 12.88
C GLU A 336 3.33 7.37 12.92
N TYR A 337 4.27 7.23 13.84
CA TYR A 337 5.51 7.97 13.79
C TYR A 337 6.37 7.50 12.62
N THR A 338 7.00 8.43 11.94
CA THR A 338 7.99 8.11 10.90
C THR A 338 9.37 8.50 11.37
N LEU A 339 10.21 7.51 11.55
CA LEU A 339 11.62 7.69 11.88
C LEU A 339 12.45 7.40 10.63
N THR A 340 13.56 8.11 10.46
CA THR A 340 14.53 7.78 9.42
C THR A 340 15.94 7.75 9.99
N PHE A 341 16.73 6.79 9.53
CA PHE A 341 18.16 6.75 9.80
C PHE A 341 18.93 6.44 8.52
N SER A 342 20.22 6.73 8.53
CA SER A 342 21.14 6.34 7.48
C SER A 342 22.15 5.41 8.09
N PRO A 343 22.21 4.13 7.70
CA PRO A 343 23.21 3.23 8.22
C PRO A 343 24.61 3.71 7.78
N ASP A 344 25.52 3.87 8.77
CA ASP A 344 26.88 4.35 8.51
C ASP A 344 27.71 3.27 7.80
N ASP A 345 27.55 2.00 8.21
CA ASP A 345 28.20 0.84 7.63
C ASP A 345 27.18 -0.30 7.45
N VAL A 346 26.97 -0.72 6.21
CA VAL A 346 26.18 -1.93 5.91
C VAL A 346 27.16 -3.10 5.84
N PRO A 347 27.05 -4.12 6.71
CA PRO A 347 27.95 -5.26 6.68
C PRO A 347 27.96 -5.95 5.31
N ALA A 348 29.13 -6.12 4.73
CA ALA A 348 29.26 -6.78 3.43
C ALA A 348 28.83 -8.26 3.54
N GLY A 349 27.95 -8.68 2.61
CA GLY A 349 27.50 -10.07 2.52
C GLY A 349 26.27 -10.42 3.33
N GLN A 350 25.62 -9.46 3.97
CA GLN A 350 24.33 -9.63 4.61
C GLN A 350 23.30 -8.83 3.84
N ASP A 351 22.27 -9.50 3.32
CA ASP A 351 21.25 -8.84 2.53
C ASP A 351 20.14 -8.22 3.40
N PHE A 352 19.80 -8.88 4.52
CA PHE A 352 18.75 -8.43 5.45
C PHE A 352 19.36 -7.96 6.78
N HIS A 353 18.93 -6.78 7.22
CA HIS A 353 19.39 -6.11 8.44
C HIS A 353 18.21 -5.95 9.41
N PRO A 354 18.21 -6.61 10.57
CA PRO A 354 17.14 -6.48 11.54
C PRO A 354 17.13 -5.09 12.18
N ILE A 355 15.90 -4.59 12.46
CA ILE A 355 15.66 -3.33 13.16
C ILE A 355 14.97 -3.61 14.49
N GLU A 356 15.39 -2.92 15.54
CA GLU A 356 14.70 -2.82 16.81
C GLU A 356 14.46 -1.35 17.15
N VAL A 357 13.22 -1.01 17.51
CA VAL A 357 12.88 0.33 18.02
C VAL A 357 12.53 0.21 19.50
N ARG A 358 13.11 1.07 20.31
CA ARG A 358 12.82 1.18 21.74
C ARG A 358 12.30 2.56 22.09
N VAL A 359 11.31 2.60 22.98
CA VAL A 359 10.76 3.84 23.53
C VAL A 359 11.12 3.96 25.00
N LYS A 360 11.54 5.13 25.44
CA LYS A 360 12.01 5.36 26.82
C LYS A 360 10.91 5.24 27.88
N ARG A 361 9.63 5.41 27.49
CA ARG A 361 8.49 5.32 28.41
C ARG A 361 8.12 3.86 28.63
N PRO A 362 8.01 3.39 29.90
CA PRO A 362 7.58 2.02 30.20
C PRO A 362 6.09 1.81 29.92
N GLY A 363 5.69 0.54 29.73
CA GLY A 363 4.28 0.14 29.57
C GLY A 363 3.71 0.43 28.18
N LEU A 364 4.57 0.69 27.18
CA LEU A 364 4.16 0.89 25.80
C LEU A 364 4.55 -0.31 24.95
N SER A 365 3.66 -0.70 24.03
CA SER A 365 3.96 -1.65 22.97
C SER A 365 4.32 -0.92 21.68
N ILE A 366 5.21 -1.52 20.90
CA ILE A 366 5.77 -0.92 19.69
C ILE A 366 5.58 -1.91 18.55
N GLU A 367 4.92 -1.44 17.50
CA GLU A 367 4.83 -2.15 16.22
C GLU A 367 5.71 -1.41 15.21
N THR A 368 6.62 -2.13 14.59
CA THR A 368 7.53 -1.58 13.57
C THR A 368 8.02 -2.69 12.65
N ARG A 369 8.56 -2.32 11.50
CA ARG A 369 9.13 -3.31 10.57
C ARG A 369 10.29 -4.08 11.19
N SER A 370 10.40 -5.36 10.84
CA SER A 370 11.41 -6.27 11.39
C SER A 370 12.82 -5.98 10.89
N GLY A 371 12.98 -5.26 9.78
CA GLY A 371 14.28 -4.96 9.19
C GLY A 371 14.18 -4.31 7.81
N TYR A 372 15.31 -4.26 7.12
CA TYR A 372 15.42 -3.73 5.75
C TYR A 372 16.42 -4.56 4.94
N TYR A 373 16.35 -4.46 3.63
CA TYR A 373 17.29 -5.07 2.70
C TYR A 373 18.32 -4.06 2.21
N ALA A 374 19.58 -4.50 2.11
CA ALA A 374 20.67 -3.65 1.63
C ALA A 374 20.47 -3.21 0.17
N SER A 375 19.78 -4.01 -0.65
CA SER A 375 19.41 -3.70 -2.02
C SER A 375 18.47 -2.49 -2.13
N ALA A 376 17.55 -2.32 -1.20
CA ALA A 376 16.67 -1.15 -1.10
C ALA A 376 17.46 0.15 -0.94
N ILE A 377 18.62 0.02 -0.33
CA ILE A 377 19.60 1.10 -0.13
C ILE A 377 20.23 1.55 -1.45
N ALA A 378 20.56 0.62 -2.32
CA ALA A 378 21.19 0.90 -3.60
C ALA A 378 20.22 1.45 -4.67
N ALA A 379 18.93 1.14 -4.55
CA ALA A 379 17.88 1.48 -5.49
C ALA A 379 17.26 2.88 -5.28
N GLY A 380 17.62 3.60 -4.23
CA GLY A 380 17.14 4.96 -3.94
C GLY A 380 17.60 5.97 -5.00
N HIS A 381 16.82 6.07 -6.07
CA HIS A 381 16.95 7.08 -7.14
C HIS A 381 16.08 8.29 -6.88
#